data_b21cce38ff0c65806e8ed3356ef5ebf1
#
_entry.id   b21cce38ff0c65806e8ed3356ef5ebf1
#
_cell.length_a   1.000
_cell.length_b   1.000
_cell.length_c   1.000
_cell.angle_alpha   90.00
_cell.angle_beta   90.00
_cell.angle_gamma   90.00
#
_symmetry.space_group_name_H-M   'P 1'
#
loop_
_entity.id
_entity.type
_entity.pdbx_description
1 polymer ?
#
loop_
_entity_poly.entity_id
_entity_poly.type
_entity_poly.pdbx_seq_one_letter_code
_entity_poly.pdbx_strand_id
1 'polypeptide(L)'
;MKTADELLTQVNAFLDALPYERTPKSLYEPIRYVLSMGGKRIRPVLMLLGYNLYKEDTDKILMNAIALETYHNYTLLHDDLMDQADLRRGHETVHKKWDSNTAILSGDSMLVLAYERMAQCDSRHLADVLRLFTTTALEIGEGQQYDMEFETRDDVREGEYIEMIRLKTSVLLACALKIGAILADAPAEDADNLYKFGEQIGLAFQLQDDYLDVYGDSKVFGKKIGGDITSNKKTFMLINAFSHANEAQRQELEKWVNAKSFDREEKIAAVTRLYNEIGIDKMAQAKIAYYFEQSKKYLDAVQVPAERKEELQKYAQRMMKRKY
;
A
#
# COMPACT_ATOMS: atom_id res chain seq x y z
N MET A 1 -19.62 -2.91 18.10
CA MET A 1 -18.45 -2.78 17.17
C MET A 1 -18.52 -1.43 16.47
N LYS A 2 -17.37 -0.74 16.34
CA LYS A 2 -17.28 0.51 15.55
C LYS A 2 -17.19 0.19 14.06
N THR A 3 -17.80 1.03 13.22
CA THR A 3 -17.67 0.97 11.76
C THR A 3 -16.30 1.48 11.30
N ALA A 4 -15.90 1.16 10.07
CA ALA A 4 -14.65 1.64 9.50
C ALA A 4 -14.59 3.18 9.42
N ASP A 5 -15.74 3.84 9.20
CA ASP A 5 -15.82 5.30 9.13
C ASP A 5 -15.67 5.96 10.52
N GLU A 6 -16.22 5.34 11.56
CA GLU A 6 -16.01 5.76 12.96
C GLU A 6 -14.53 5.56 13.36
N LEU A 7 -13.91 4.43 12.97
CA LEU A 7 -12.49 4.17 13.20
C LEU A 7 -11.60 5.15 12.43
N LEU A 8 -11.93 5.48 11.19
CA LEU A 8 -11.22 6.49 10.40
C LEU A 8 -11.28 7.87 11.08
N THR A 9 -12.47 8.26 11.55
CA THR A 9 -12.66 9.52 12.29
C THR A 9 -11.81 9.54 13.56
N GLN A 10 -11.78 8.44 14.30
CA GLN A 10 -10.97 8.27 15.49
C GLN A 10 -9.46 8.38 15.22
N VAL A 11 -8.97 7.74 14.14
CA VAL A 11 -7.58 7.81 13.70
C VAL A 11 -7.18 9.25 13.34
N ASN A 12 -8.00 9.96 12.56
CA ASN A 12 -7.70 11.34 12.15
C ASN A 12 -7.68 12.28 13.36
N ALA A 13 -8.69 12.21 14.22
CA ALA A 13 -8.75 13.02 15.44
C ALA A 13 -7.52 12.79 16.36
N PHE A 14 -7.06 11.54 16.45
CA PHE A 14 -5.88 11.21 17.24
C PHE A 14 -4.59 11.73 16.61
N LEU A 15 -4.45 11.63 15.28
CA LEU A 15 -3.31 12.18 14.54
C LEU A 15 -3.22 13.71 14.71
N ASP A 16 -4.36 14.40 14.61
CA ASP A 16 -4.44 15.86 14.74
C ASP A 16 -4.09 16.34 16.17
N ALA A 17 -4.37 15.51 17.17
CA ALA A 17 -4.09 15.81 18.59
C ALA A 17 -2.66 15.48 19.03
N LEU A 18 -1.86 14.78 18.18
CA LEU A 18 -0.49 14.42 18.57
C LEU A 18 0.41 15.65 18.71
N PRO A 19 1.19 15.75 19.81
CA PRO A 19 2.14 16.84 19.98
C PRO A 19 3.37 16.63 19.07
N TYR A 20 3.45 17.42 18.00
CA TYR A 20 4.62 17.44 17.09
C TYR A 20 5.62 18.55 17.46
N GLU A 21 5.43 19.24 18.57
CA GLU A 21 6.32 20.32 19.02
C GLU A 21 7.56 19.75 19.71
N ARG A 22 8.50 19.30 18.90
CA ARG A 22 9.82 18.83 19.33
C ARG A 22 10.92 19.69 18.71
N THR A 23 12.11 19.68 19.31
CA THR A 23 13.31 20.35 18.78
C THR A 23 14.35 19.32 18.33
N PRO A 24 15.11 19.60 17.25
CA PRO A 24 15.07 20.81 16.44
C PRO A 24 13.84 20.86 15.50
N LYS A 25 13.23 22.03 15.34
CA LYS A 25 12.02 22.21 14.51
C LYS A 25 12.21 21.72 13.08
N SER A 26 13.36 22.00 12.49
CA SER A 26 13.69 21.59 11.12
C SER A 26 13.62 20.08 10.89
N LEU A 27 13.70 19.25 11.94
CA LEU A 27 13.55 17.79 11.86
C LEU A 27 12.08 17.38 11.96
N TYR A 28 11.30 18.02 12.83
CA TYR A 28 9.93 17.59 13.16
C TYR A 28 8.83 18.29 12.36
N GLU A 29 9.07 19.49 11.83
CA GLU A 29 8.12 20.16 10.92
C GLU A 29 7.82 19.35 9.63
N PRO A 30 8.83 18.75 8.95
CA PRO A 30 8.55 17.88 7.80
C PRO A 30 7.74 16.63 8.18
N ILE A 31 7.98 16.05 9.37
CA ILE A 31 7.21 14.90 9.87
C ILE A 31 5.74 15.27 10.06
N ARG A 32 5.49 16.38 10.74
CA ARG A 32 4.13 16.92 10.91
C ARG A 32 3.47 17.18 9.54
N TYR A 33 4.21 17.81 8.64
CA TYR A 33 3.74 18.13 7.30
C TYR A 33 3.28 16.88 6.52
N VAL A 34 4.11 15.84 6.48
CA VAL A 34 3.77 14.58 5.78
C VAL A 34 2.54 13.92 6.43
N LEU A 35 2.46 13.84 7.74
CA LEU A 35 1.32 13.22 8.44
C LEU A 35 0.02 14.02 8.27
N SER A 36 0.11 15.35 8.07
CA SER A 36 -1.04 16.23 7.84
C SER A 36 -1.56 16.25 6.40
N MET A 37 -0.84 15.69 5.42
CA MET A 37 -1.27 15.62 4.02
C MET A 37 -2.57 14.81 3.79
N GLY A 38 -3.16 14.27 4.83
CA GLY A 38 -4.34 13.41 4.73
C GLY A 38 -4.02 12.01 4.20
N GLY A 39 -5.02 11.35 3.66
CA GLY A 39 -4.93 10.00 3.11
C GLY A 39 -6.06 9.09 3.57
N LYS A 40 -6.17 7.93 2.96
CA LYS A 40 -7.25 6.95 3.22
C LYS A 40 -7.09 6.22 4.57
N ARG A 41 -5.94 6.34 5.24
CA ARG A 41 -5.65 5.70 6.54
C ARG A 41 -5.99 4.21 6.57
N ILE A 42 -5.78 3.50 5.47
CA ILE A 42 -6.19 2.09 5.31
C ILE A 42 -5.55 1.21 6.38
N ARG A 43 -4.25 1.37 6.63
CA ARG A 43 -3.48 0.51 7.53
C ARG A 43 -3.90 0.65 9.00
N PRO A 44 -3.99 1.86 9.57
CA PRO A 44 -4.50 2.01 10.93
C PRO A 44 -5.95 1.52 11.06
N VAL A 45 -6.83 1.78 10.08
CA VAL A 45 -8.22 1.29 10.10
C VAL A 45 -8.26 -0.23 10.08
N LEU A 46 -7.44 -0.90 9.24
CA LEU A 46 -7.35 -2.36 9.21
C LEU A 46 -6.86 -2.95 10.54
N MET A 47 -5.88 -2.33 11.21
CA MET A 47 -5.44 -2.76 12.54
C MET A 47 -6.59 -2.69 13.54
N LEU A 48 -7.31 -1.57 13.56
CA LEU A 48 -8.44 -1.38 14.45
C LEU A 48 -9.61 -2.33 14.13
N LEU A 49 -9.86 -2.62 12.85
CA LEU A 49 -10.85 -3.61 12.43
C LEU A 49 -10.45 -5.03 12.86
N GLY A 50 -9.18 -5.42 12.72
CA GLY A 50 -8.66 -6.70 13.20
C GLY A 50 -8.83 -6.86 14.71
N TYR A 51 -8.53 -5.82 15.47
CA TYR A 51 -8.78 -5.78 16.92
C TYR A 51 -10.27 -5.87 17.24
N ASN A 52 -11.10 -5.16 16.48
CA ASN A 52 -12.54 -5.04 16.70
C ASN A 52 -13.31 -6.36 16.48
N LEU A 53 -12.69 -7.36 15.84
CA LEU A 53 -13.24 -8.71 15.74
C LEU A 53 -13.39 -9.40 17.12
N TYR A 54 -12.55 -9.02 18.09
CA TYR A 54 -12.45 -9.66 19.40
C TYR A 54 -12.77 -8.73 20.56
N LYS A 55 -12.37 -7.44 20.48
CA LYS A 55 -12.54 -6.41 21.51
C LYS A 55 -13.06 -5.10 20.93
N GLU A 56 -13.76 -4.31 21.73
CA GLU A 56 -14.41 -3.07 21.27
C GLU A 56 -13.71 -1.80 21.74
N ASP A 57 -12.78 -1.91 22.68
CA ASP A 57 -12.03 -0.82 23.29
C ASP A 57 -10.81 -0.39 22.44
N THR A 58 -11.06 -0.10 21.17
CA THR A 58 -10.06 0.24 20.14
C THR A 58 -9.15 1.41 20.53
N ASP A 59 -9.60 2.25 21.46
CA ASP A 59 -8.81 3.38 22.00
C ASP A 59 -7.47 2.92 22.60
N LYS A 60 -7.43 1.71 23.17
CA LYS A 60 -6.22 1.13 23.78
C LYS A 60 -5.07 0.90 22.81
N ILE A 61 -5.37 0.70 21.55
CA ILE A 61 -4.36 0.40 20.52
C ILE A 61 -4.21 1.50 19.46
N LEU A 62 -4.81 2.67 19.69
CA LEU A 62 -4.70 3.79 18.74
C LEU A 62 -3.25 4.19 18.46
N MET A 63 -2.40 4.23 19.51
CA MET A 63 -0.99 4.56 19.33
C MET A 63 -0.27 3.55 18.42
N ASN A 64 -0.60 2.26 18.51
CA ASN A 64 -0.06 1.22 17.64
C ASN A 64 -0.57 1.35 16.21
N ALA A 65 -1.85 1.72 16.02
CA ALA A 65 -2.40 2.02 14.70
C ALA A 65 -1.70 3.24 14.04
N ILE A 66 -1.42 4.28 14.84
CA ILE A 66 -0.66 5.46 14.39
C ILE A 66 0.82 5.12 14.12
N ALA A 67 1.39 4.15 14.82
CA ALA A 67 2.73 3.64 14.51
C ALA A 67 2.82 3.13 13.07
N LEU A 68 1.84 2.32 12.63
CA LEU A 68 1.77 1.85 11.24
C LEU A 68 1.58 2.98 10.23
N GLU A 69 0.74 3.96 10.55
CA GLU A 69 0.54 5.11 9.66
C GLU A 69 1.81 5.97 9.57
N THR A 70 2.53 6.13 10.69
CA THR A 70 3.83 6.82 10.73
C THR A 70 4.85 6.10 9.88
N TYR A 71 4.97 4.77 10.03
CA TYR A 71 5.84 3.92 9.23
C TYR A 71 5.49 4.02 7.74
N HIS A 72 4.22 3.90 7.39
CA HIS A 72 3.79 4.04 6.00
C HIS A 72 4.15 5.40 5.39
N ASN A 73 3.95 6.49 6.13
CA ASN A 73 4.33 7.82 5.62
C ASN A 73 5.85 8.00 5.57
N TYR A 74 6.63 7.33 6.42
CA TYR A 74 8.08 7.20 6.28
C TYR A 74 8.46 6.58 4.93
N THR A 75 7.87 5.42 4.59
CA THR A 75 8.18 4.77 3.31
C THR A 75 7.80 5.64 2.11
N LEU A 76 6.67 6.36 2.17
CA LEU A 76 6.28 7.30 1.12
C LEU A 76 7.23 8.50 0.99
N LEU A 77 7.74 9.02 2.11
CA LEU A 77 8.67 10.15 2.09
C LEU A 77 10.00 9.78 1.42
N HIS A 78 10.54 8.59 1.72
CA HIS A 78 11.75 8.10 1.08
C HIS A 78 11.52 7.68 -0.38
N ASP A 79 10.39 7.04 -0.68
CA ASP A 79 9.96 6.70 -2.05
C ASP A 79 9.90 7.97 -2.93
N ASP A 80 9.25 9.03 -2.45
CA ASP A 80 9.21 10.33 -3.14
C ASP A 80 10.59 10.92 -3.45
N LEU A 81 11.55 10.74 -2.54
CA LEU A 81 12.92 11.19 -2.74
C LEU A 81 13.66 10.33 -3.78
N MET A 82 13.50 9.00 -3.72
CA MET A 82 14.11 8.07 -4.68
C MET A 82 13.56 8.30 -6.09
N ASP A 83 12.24 8.47 -6.22
CA ASP A 83 11.54 8.72 -7.48
C ASP A 83 11.68 10.16 -8.00
N GLN A 84 12.30 11.07 -7.21
CA GLN A 84 12.37 12.52 -7.50
C GLN A 84 10.99 13.14 -7.76
N ALA A 85 9.96 12.65 -7.09
CA ALA A 85 8.58 13.07 -7.27
C ALA A 85 8.36 14.52 -6.78
N ASP A 86 7.72 15.35 -7.60
CA ASP A 86 7.46 16.76 -7.25
C ASP A 86 6.29 16.88 -6.25
N LEU A 87 5.27 16.05 -6.38
CA LEU A 87 4.02 16.15 -5.63
C LEU A 87 3.59 14.80 -5.03
N ARG A 88 3.08 14.86 -3.79
CA ARG A 88 2.37 13.79 -3.11
C ARG A 88 1.01 14.28 -2.60
N ARG A 89 -0.09 13.68 -3.04
CA ARG A 89 -1.46 14.06 -2.64
C ARG A 89 -1.76 15.55 -2.93
N GLY A 90 -1.20 16.11 -4.00
CA GLY A 90 -1.37 17.52 -4.37
C GLY A 90 -0.49 18.50 -3.61
N HIS A 91 0.36 18.03 -2.70
CA HIS A 91 1.33 18.84 -1.94
C HIS A 91 2.75 18.57 -2.44
N GLU A 92 3.64 19.57 -2.34
CA GLU A 92 5.06 19.38 -2.61
C GLU A 92 5.64 18.30 -1.73
N THR A 93 6.52 17.45 -2.29
CA THR A 93 7.26 16.46 -1.52
C THR A 93 8.26 17.11 -0.58
N VAL A 94 8.71 16.40 0.46
CA VAL A 94 9.60 16.99 1.48
C VAL A 94 10.92 17.46 0.86
N HIS A 95 11.52 16.69 -0.03
CA HIS A 95 12.80 17.06 -0.68
C HIS A 95 12.68 18.26 -1.62
N LYS A 96 11.48 18.57 -2.14
CA LYS A 96 11.22 19.77 -2.93
C LYS A 96 10.95 20.98 -2.03
N LYS A 97 10.18 20.81 -0.99
CA LYS A 97 9.79 21.89 -0.07
C LYS A 97 10.91 22.32 0.86
N TRP A 98 11.77 21.39 1.27
CA TRP A 98 12.96 21.64 2.08
C TRP A 98 14.21 21.28 1.26
N ASP A 99 14.77 20.10 1.49
CA ASP A 99 15.91 19.53 0.79
C ASP A 99 16.00 18.02 0.99
N SER A 100 16.91 17.35 0.26
CA SER A 100 17.11 15.90 0.33
C SER A 100 17.60 15.42 1.68
N ASN A 101 18.50 16.16 2.35
CA ASN A 101 19.01 15.76 3.68
C ASN A 101 17.90 15.83 4.73
N THR A 102 17.06 16.86 4.67
CA THR A 102 15.87 16.98 5.51
C THR A 102 14.91 15.81 5.29
N ALA A 103 14.69 15.40 4.03
CA ALA A 103 13.86 14.24 3.73
C ALA A 103 14.44 12.95 4.33
N ILE A 104 15.74 12.70 4.17
CA ILE A 104 16.41 11.53 4.75
C ILE A 104 16.27 11.52 6.28
N LEU A 105 16.71 12.58 6.96
CA LEU A 105 16.74 12.63 8.43
C LEU A 105 15.34 12.60 9.04
N SER A 106 14.37 13.29 8.45
CA SER A 106 12.98 13.26 8.91
C SER A 106 12.37 11.89 8.71
N GLY A 107 12.65 11.23 7.59
CA GLY A 107 12.22 9.85 7.32
C GLY A 107 12.80 8.86 8.33
N ASP A 108 14.13 8.88 8.58
CA ASP A 108 14.78 8.03 9.58
C ASP A 108 14.16 8.25 10.97
N SER A 109 13.89 9.51 11.32
CA SER A 109 13.23 9.84 12.59
C SER A 109 11.80 9.30 12.64
N MET A 110 11.05 9.32 11.53
CA MET A 110 9.72 8.71 11.45
C MET A 110 9.76 7.20 11.66
N LEU A 111 10.77 6.50 11.13
CA LEU A 111 10.98 5.08 11.38
C LEU A 111 11.16 4.81 12.88
N VAL A 112 12.04 5.55 13.54
CA VAL A 112 12.27 5.41 15.00
C VAL A 112 11.00 5.74 15.79
N LEU A 113 10.27 6.81 15.43
CA LEU A 113 9.00 7.16 16.06
C LEU A 113 7.92 6.08 15.86
N ALA A 114 7.92 5.39 14.72
CA ALA A 114 7.02 4.28 14.51
C ALA A 114 7.31 3.11 15.48
N TYR A 115 8.58 2.77 15.70
CA TYR A 115 8.98 1.78 16.70
C TYR A 115 8.66 2.22 18.12
N GLU A 116 8.97 3.48 18.48
CA GLU A 116 8.63 4.06 19.80
C GLU A 116 7.13 3.91 20.11
N ARG A 117 6.28 4.22 19.13
CA ARG A 117 4.82 4.12 19.26
C ARG A 117 4.33 2.67 19.25
N MET A 118 4.91 1.82 18.40
CA MET A 118 4.56 0.40 18.33
C MET A 118 4.87 -0.32 19.65
N ALA A 119 5.96 0.06 20.31
CA ALA A 119 6.36 -0.50 21.61
C ALA A 119 5.44 -0.08 22.78
N GLN A 120 4.51 0.85 22.58
CA GLN A 120 3.52 1.25 23.60
C GLN A 120 2.31 0.29 23.65
N CYS A 121 2.49 -0.96 23.33
CA CYS A 121 1.48 -2.01 23.48
C CYS A 121 1.59 -2.71 24.84
N ASP A 122 0.60 -3.54 25.17
CA ASP A 122 0.68 -4.41 26.35
C ASP A 122 1.96 -5.25 26.30
N SER A 123 2.71 -5.25 27.42
CA SER A 123 4.00 -5.94 27.53
C SER A 123 3.92 -7.45 27.23
N ARG A 124 2.76 -8.07 27.44
CA ARG A 124 2.53 -9.48 27.10
C ARG A 124 2.67 -9.77 25.61
N HIS A 125 2.37 -8.79 24.75
CA HIS A 125 2.39 -8.90 23.30
C HIS A 125 3.60 -8.25 22.65
N LEU A 126 4.40 -7.51 23.42
CA LEU A 126 5.49 -6.68 22.90
C LEU A 126 6.45 -7.44 21.99
N ALA A 127 6.89 -8.62 22.43
CA ALA A 127 7.86 -9.41 21.66
C ALA A 127 7.29 -9.86 20.29
N ASP A 128 6.03 -10.32 20.27
CA ASP A 128 5.40 -10.82 19.05
C ASP A 128 5.06 -9.67 18.09
N VAL A 129 4.55 -8.55 18.64
CA VAL A 129 4.25 -7.34 17.85
C VAL A 129 5.51 -6.76 17.22
N LEU A 130 6.60 -6.59 17.99
CA LEU A 130 7.84 -6.05 17.46
C LEU A 130 8.52 -7.00 16.46
N ARG A 131 8.47 -8.31 16.71
CA ARG A 131 9.00 -9.30 15.76
C ARG A 131 8.26 -9.21 14.42
N LEU A 132 6.93 -9.22 14.44
CA LEU A 132 6.11 -9.11 13.24
C LEU A 132 6.36 -7.78 12.52
N PHE A 133 6.35 -6.67 13.23
CA PHE A 133 6.57 -5.34 12.66
C PHE A 133 7.97 -5.22 12.04
N THR A 134 9.01 -5.73 12.73
CA THR A 134 10.40 -5.71 12.22
C THR A 134 10.56 -6.55 10.96
N THR A 135 10.02 -7.78 10.94
CA THR A 135 10.04 -8.62 9.74
C THR A 135 9.36 -7.91 8.57
N THR A 136 8.17 -7.36 8.81
CA THR A 136 7.43 -6.60 7.79
C THR A 136 8.21 -5.38 7.29
N ALA A 137 8.92 -4.67 8.19
CA ALA A 137 9.72 -3.52 7.82
C ALA A 137 10.90 -3.90 6.90
N LEU A 138 11.54 -5.04 7.14
CA LEU A 138 12.60 -5.59 6.28
C LEU A 138 12.02 -6.00 4.92
N GLU A 139 10.93 -6.77 4.91
CA GLU A 139 10.24 -7.19 3.68
C GLU A 139 9.88 -5.99 2.78
N ILE A 140 9.41 -4.88 3.36
CA ILE A 140 9.09 -3.67 2.59
C ILE A 140 10.35 -3.06 1.96
N GLY A 141 11.48 -3.04 2.68
CA GLY A 141 12.75 -2.60 2.13
C GLY A 141 13.22 -3.48 0.96
N GLU A 142 13.09 -4.80 1.09
CA GLU A 142 13.37 -5.76 0.02
C GLU A 142 12.45 -5.54 -1.19
N GLY A 143 11.15 -5.31 -0.95
CA GLY A 143 10.18 -5.00 -2.01
C GLY A 143 10.50 -3.69 -2.74
N GLN A 144 10.94 -2.66 -2.03
CA GLN A 144 11.39 -1.40 -2.62
C GLN A 144 12.65 -1.61 -3.47
N GLN A 145 13.60 -2.42 -3.01
CA GLN A 145 14.80 -2.74 -3.77
C GLN A 145 14.48 -3.47 -5.08
N TYR A 146 13.57 -4.46 -5.04
CA TYR A 146 13.09 -5.13 -6.25
C TYR A 146 12.42 -4.16 -7.24
N ASP A 147 11.56 -3.25 -6.77
CA ASP A 147 10.90 -2.25 -7.64
C ASP A 147 11.93 -1.40 -8.38
N MET A 148 12.99 -0.94 -7.69
CA MET A 148 14.11 -0.19 -8.28
C MET A 148 14.92 -1.03 -9.28
N GLU A 149 15.23 -2.29 -8.96
CA GLU A 149 15.97 -3.19 -9.86
C GLU A 149 15.19 -3.48 -11.14
N PHE A 150 13.86 -3.57 -11.05
CA PHE A 150 13.00 -3.83 -12.21
C PHE A 150 12.99 -2.69 -13.22
N GLU A 151 13.33 -1.47 -12.82
CA GLU A 151 13.44 -0.33 -13.76
C GLU A 151 14.46 -0.61 -14.87
N THR A 152 15.55 -1.30 -14.56
CA THR A 152 16.68 -1.56 -15.45
C THR A 152 16.68 -2.95 -16.09
N ARG A 153 15.77 -3.85 -15.64
CA ARG A 153 15.66 -5.24 -16.11
C ARG A 153 14.58 -5.36 -17.17
N ASP A 154 14.84 -6.16 -18.21
CA ASP A 154 13.89 -6.49 -19.28
C ASP A 154 13.36 -7.93 -19.20
N ASP A 155 13.88 -8.73 -18.25
CA ASP A 155 13.57 -10.15 -18.07
C ASP A 155 12.63 -10.42 -16.88
N VAL A 156 12.02 -9.39 -16.31
CA VAL A 156 11.12 -9.51 -15.16
C VAL A 156 9.90 -10.35 -15.51
N ARG A 157 9.64 -11.37 -14.69
CA ARG A 157 8.50 -12.29 -14.86
C ARG A 157 7.35 -11.94 -13.92
N GLU A 158 6.14 -12.38 -14.27
CA GLU A 158 4.94 -12.14 -13.45
C GLU A 158 5.14 -12.57 -11.99
N GLY A 159 5.75 -13.73 -11.74
CA GLY A 159 5.99 -14.21 -10.36
C GLY A 159 6.89 -13.29 -9.55
N GLU A 160 7.93 -12.70 -10.17
CA GLU A 160 8.82 -11.73 -9.53
C GLU A 160 8.06 -10.42 -9.21
N TYR A 161 7.24 -9.96 -10.15
CA TYR A 161 6.38 -8.78 -9.94
C TYR A 161 5.38 -9.00 -8.79
N ILE A 162 4.71 -10.16 -8.75
CA ILE A 162 3.77 -10.49 -7.65
C ILE A 162 4.50 -10.52 -6.31
N GLU A 163 5.71 -11.08 -6.24
CA GLU A 163 6.50 -11.09 -5.01
C GLU A 163 6.92 -9.65 -4.61
N MET A 164 7.36 -8.83 -5.55
CA MET A 164 7.70 -7.44 -5.29
C MET A 164 6.51 -6.67 -4.69
N ILE A 165 5.30 -6.76 -5.26
CA ILE A 165 4.13 -6.06 -4.70
C ILE A 165 3.63 -6.69 -3.40
N ARG A 166 3.86 -8.00 -3.18
CA ARG A 166 3.61 -8.64 -1.89
C ARG A 166 4.48 -7.96 -0.82
N LEU A 167 5.77 -7.89 -1.05
CA LEU A 167 6.74 -7.30 -0.13
C LEU A 167 6.53 -5.79 0.05
N LYS A 168 6.45 -5.03 -1.04
CA LYS A 168 6.36 -3.55 -0.99
C LYS A 168 5.03 -3.05 -0.41
N THR A 169 3.92 -3.75 -0.69
CA THR A 169 2.57 -3.24 -0.40
C THR A 169 1.75 -4.13 0.52
N SER A 170 1.67 -5.45 0.24
CA SER A 170 0.68 -6.32 0.87
C SER A 170 1.02 -6.66 2.31
N VAL A 171 2.30 -6.91 2.62
CA VAL A 171 2.74 -7.32 3.97
C VAL A 171 2.39 -6.32 5.06
N LEU A 172 2.32 -5.01 4.75
CA LEU A 172 1.95 -4.00 5.74
C LEU A 172 0.45 -4.00 6.06
N LEU A 173 -0.41 -4.37 5.10
CA LEU A 173 -1.84 -4.57 5.36
C LEU A 173 -2.05 -5.85 6.18
N ALA A 174 -1.33 -6.90 5.84
CA ALA A 174 -1.32 -8.17 6.59
C ALA A 174 -0.85 -7.98 8.04
N CYS A 175 0.27 -7.27 8.21
CA CYS A 175 0.83 -6.89 9.50
C CYS A 175 -0.19 -6.11 10.36
N ALA A 176 -0.87 -5.13 9.76
CA ALA A 176 -1.89 -4.33 10.44
C ALA A 176 -2.98 -5.21 11.07
N LEU A 177 -3.59 -6.09 10.28
CA LEU A 177 -4.64 -7.00 10.74
C LEU A 177 -4.14 -7.96 11.83
N LYS A 178 -2.97 -8.56 11.62
CA LYS A 178 -2.40 -9.52 12.57
C LYS A 178 -2.00 -8.86 13.89
N ILE A 179 -1.40 -7.67 13.86
CA ILE A 179 -1.11 -6.92 15.10
C ILE A 179 -2.41 -6.59 15.85
N GLY A 180 -3.45 -6.14 15.14
CA GLY A 180 -4.77 -5.90 15.74
C GLY A 180 -5.31 -7.14 16.45
N ALA A 181 -5.23 -8.31 15.81
CA ALA A 181 -5.64 -9.59 16.38
C ALA A 181 -4.80 -9.98 17.62
N ILE A 182 -3.47 -9.89 17.54
CA ILE A 182 -2.56 -10.19 18.66
C ILE A 182 -2.91 -9.33 19.89
N LEU A 183 -3.06 -8.02 19.69
CA LEU A 183 -3.39 -7.08 20.76
C LEU A 183 -4.80 -7.30 21.33
N ALA A 184 -5.67 -7.97 20.58
CA ALA A 184 -6.99 -8.36 21.03
C ALA A 184 -7.02 -9.75 21.72
N ASP A 185 -5.89 -10.39 21.98
CA ASP A 185 -5.77 -11.75 22.52
C ASP A 185 -6.45 -12.81 21.63
N ALA A 186 -6.45 -12.61 20.30
CA ALA A 186 -7.00 -13.58 19.36
C ALA A 186 -6.21 -14.91 19.36
N PRO A 187 -6.86 -16.05 19.04
CA PRO A 187 -6.14 -17.28 18.79
C PRO A 187 -5.07 -17.11 17.71
N ALA A 188 -3.93 -17.78 17.85
CA ALA A 188 -2.82 -17.67 16.92
C ALA A 188 -3.21 -18.02 15.47
N GLU A 189 -4.04 -19.06 15.30
CA GLU A 189 -4.54 -19.48 13.99
C GLU A 189 -5.42 -18.40 13.33
N ASP A 190 -6.25 -17.73 14.11
CA ASP A 190 -7.08 -16.61 13.62
C ASP A 190 -6.21 -15.40 13.23
N ALA A 191 -5.19 -15.09 14.04
CA ALA A 191 -4.23 -14.03 13.73
C ALA A 191 -3.47 -14.34 12.43
N ASP A 192 -3.09 -15.60 12.19
CA ASP A 192 -2.46 -16.06 10.94
C ASP A 192 -3.41 -15.99 9.75
N ASN A 193 -4.68 -16.36 9.93
CA ASN A 193 -5.69 -16.23 8.88
C ASN A 193 -5.95 -14.75 8.53
N LEU A 194 -5.97 -13.85 9.51
CA LEU A 194 -6.09 -12.41 9.27
C LEU A 194 -4.86 -11.84 8.56
N TYR A 195 -3.65 -12.33 8.85
CA TYR A 195 -2.45 -11.99 8.09
C TYR A 195 -2.61 -12.37 6.62
N LYS A 196 -2.97 -13.64 6.34
CA LYS A 196 -3.17 -14.13 4.97
C LYS A 196 -4.30 -13.39 4.26
N PHE A 197 -5.40 -13.10 4.94
CA PHE A 197 -6.47 -12.25 4.41
C PHE A 197 -5.92 -10.90 3.96
N GLY A 198 -5.15 -10.22 4.82
CA GLY A 198 -4.55 -8.92 4.51
C GLY A 198 -3.54 -8.96 3.37
N GLU A 199 -2.75 -10.03 3.27
CA GLU A 199 -1.81 -10.26 2.19
C GLU A 199 -2.53 -10.38 0.83
N GLN A 200 -3.58 -11.20 0.77
CA GLN A 200 -4.36 -11.40 -0.46
C GLN A 200 -5.11 -10.12 -0.89
N ILE A 201 -5.70 -9.40 0.07
CA ILE A 201 -6.32 -8.09 -0.20
C ILE A 201 -5.28 -7.08 -0.70
N GLY A 202 -4.07 -7.09 -0.14
CA GLY A 202 -2.98 -6.22 -0.55
C GLY A 202 -2.54 -6.46 -1.98
N LEU A 203 -2.42 -7.73 -2.40
CA LEU A 203 -2.12 -8.11 -3.78
C LEU A 203 -3.21 -7.66 -4.74
N ALA A 204 -4.49 -7.94 -4.42
CA ALA A 204 -5.62 -7.48 -5.23
C ALA A 204 -5.66 -5.95 -5.34
N PHE A 205 -5.38 -5.27 -4.24
CA PHE A 205 -5.38 -3.82 -4.15
C PHE A 205 -4.29 -3.18 -5.02
N GLN A 206 -3.05 -3.71 -5.02
CA GLN A 206 -1.97 -3.18 -5.86
C GLN A 206 -2.22 -3.46 -7.34
N LEU A 207 -2.65 -4.67 -7.69
CA LEU A 207 -3.05 -4.98 -9.07
C LEU A 207 -4.19 -4.08 -9.56
N GLN A 208 -5.14 -3.73 -8.68
CA GLN A 208 -6.21 -2.78 -8.99
C GLN A 208 -5.67 -1.36 -9.18
N ASP A 209 -4.62 -0.94 -8.44
CA ASP A 209 -3.97 0.36 -8.65
C ASP A 209 -3.33 0.43 -10.03
N ASP A 210 -2.55 -0.58 -10.41
CA ASP A 210 -1.91 -0.66 -11.73
C ASP A 210 -2.96 -0.70 -12.85
N TYR A 211 -4.04 -1.46 -12.65
CA TYR A 211 -5.16 -1.50 -13.59
C TYR A 211 -5.81 -0.12 -13.78
N LEU A 212 -6.03 0.61 -12.70
CA LEU A 212 -6.65 1.93 -12.74
C LEU A 212 -5.73 3.02 -13.30
N ASP A 213 -4.41 2.84 -13.25
CA ASP A 213 -3.47 3.74 -13.95
C ASP A 213 -3.64 3.66 -15.48
N VAL A 214 -4.06 2.52 -16.02
CA VAL A 214 -4.30 2.32 -17.46
C VAL A 214 -5.76 2.59 -17.85
N TYR A 215 -6.71 2.06 -17.07
CA TYR A 215 -8.14 1.98 -17.44
C TYR A 215 -9.07 2.82 -16.54
N GLY A 216 -8.54 3.53 -15.57
CA GLY A 216 -9.34 4.35 -14.66
C GLY A 216 -9.90 5.61 -15.33
N ASP A 217 -10.84 6.28 -14.64
CA ASP A 217 -11.28 7.62 -15.00
C ASP A 217 -10.45 8.65 -14.22
N SER A 218 -9.74 9.54 -14.94
CA SER A 218 -8.89 10.58 -14.34
C SER A 218 -9.65 11.50 -13.37
N LYS A 219 -10.94 11.71 -13.61
CA LYS A 219 -11.81 12.53 -12.73
C LYS A 219 -12.10 11.85 -11.40
N VAL A 220 -12.10 10.51 -11.40
CA VAL A 220 -12.39 9.68 -10.22
C VAL A 220 -11.09 9.31 -9.49
N PHE A 221 -10.03 9.03 -10.24
CA PHE A 221 -8.76 8.56 -9.69
C PHE A 221 -7.90 9.66 -9.07
N GLY A 222 -8.16 10.93 -9.46
CA GLY A 222 -7.45 12.10 -8.93
C GLY A 222 -5.98 12.22 -9.35
N LYS A 223 -5.51 11.38 -10.28
CA LYS A 223 -4.17 11.38 -10.88
C LYS A 223 -4.28 11.38 -12.40
N LYS A 224 -3.23 11.84 -13.08
CA LYS A 224 -3.10 11.65 -14.53
C LYS A 224 -2.94 10.16 -14.82
N ILE A 225 -3.79 9.61 -15.69
CA ILE A 225 -3.74 8.21 -16.15
C ILE A 225 -2.52 7.99 -17.05
N GLY A 226 -2.02 6.73 -17.09
CA GLY A 226 -0.96 6.31 -17.97
C GLY A 226 0.44 6.68 -17.47
N GLY A 227 0.59 6.90 -16.18
CA GLY A 227 1.90 7.12 -15.55
C GLY A 227 2.82 5.92 -15.74
N ASP A 228 2.33 4.72 -15.48
CA ASP A 228 3.08 3.46 -15.62
C ASP A 228 3.48 3.19 -17.07
N ILE A 229 2.61 3.50 -18.04
CA ILE A 229 2.92 3.39 -19.46
C ILE A 229 4.05 4.35 -19.86
N THR A 230 3.96 5.61 -19.41
CA THR A 230 4.95 6.62 -19.81
C THR A 230 6.32 6.41 -19.18
N SER A 231 6.38 5.85 -17.98
CA SER A 231 7.62 5.48 -17.28
C SER A 231 8.14 4.08 -17.64
N ASN A 232 7.42 3.33 -18.48
CA ASN A 232 7.73 1.92 -18.81
C ASN A 232 7.80 1.02 -17.56
N LYS A 233 6.99 1.29 -16.55
CA LYS A 233 7.02 0.54 -15.30
C LYS A 233 6.70 -0.93 -15.55
N LYS A 234 7.49 -1.84 -14.98
CA LYS A 234 7.35 -3.30 -15.09
C LYS A 234 6.18 -3.78 -14.21
N THR A 235 4.96 -3.35 -14.57
CA THR A 235 3.73 -3.79 -13.90
C THR A 235 3.21 -5.10 -14.50
N PHE A 236 2.20 -5.70 -13.85
CA PHE A 236 1.49 -6.87 -14.39
C PHE A 236 1.08 -6.67 -15.86
N MET A 237 0.65 -5.45 -16.22
CA MET A 237 0.17 -5.11 -17.55
C MET A 237 1.29 -5.24 -18.58
N LEU A 238 2.41 -4.57 -18.38
CA LEU A 238 3.53 -4.57 -19.33
C LEU A 238 4.17 -5.95 -19.46
N ILE A 239 4.41 -6.63 -18.33
CA ILE A 239 5.02 -7.96 -18.28
C ILE A 239 4.18 -8.97 -19.07
N ASN A 240 2.87 -8.99 -18.84
CA ASN A 240 1.97 -9.91 -19.54
C ASN A 240 1.77 -9.50 -21.00
N ALA A 241 1.81 -8.20 -21.34
CA ALA A 241 1.78 -7.77 -22.74
C ALA A 241 2.95 -8.34 -23.52
N PHE A 242 4.17 -8.25 -23.02
CA PHE A 242 5.33 -8.86 -23.67
C PHE A 242 5.27 -10.40 -23.75
N SER A 243 4.70 -11.04 -22.71
CA SER A 243 4.62 -12.50 -22.65
C SER A 243 3.60 -13.11 -23.64
N HIS A 244 2.54 -12.35 -23.98
CA HIS A 244 1.41 -12.84 -24.79
C HIS A 244 1.32 -12.19 -26.18
N ALA A 245 2.16 -11.18 -26.46
CA ALA A 245 2.20 -10.50 -27.74
C ALA A 245 2.63 -11.44 -28.88
N ASN A 246 1.98 -11.34 -30.03
CA ASN A 246 2.52 -11.88 -31.28
C ASN A 246 3.71 -11.02 -31.75
N GLU A 247 4.40 -11.45 -32.81
CA GLU A 247 5.62 -10.81 -33.31
C GLU A 247 5.40 -9.30 -33.63
N ALA A 248 4.32 -8.97 -34.34
CA ALA A 248 4.03 -7.58 -34.72
C ALA A 248 3.71 -6.71 -33.50
N GLN A 249 2.93 -7.23 -32.55
CA GLN A 249 2.60 -6.53 -31.29
C GLN A 249 3.84 -6.34 -30.43
N ARG A 250 4.72 -7.34 -30.37
CA ARG A 250 6.00 -7.25 -29.64
C ARG A 250 6.88 -6.15 -30.20
N GLN A 251 7.06 -6.10 -31.52
CA GLN A 251 7.86 -5.06 -32.18
C GLN A 251 7.30 -3.66 -31.93
N GLU A 252 5.97 -3.50 -31.91
CA GLU A 252 5.34 -2.22 -31.61
C GLU A 252 5.50 -1.84 -30.11
N LEU A 253 5.36 -2.80 -29.18
CA LEU A 253 5.64 -2.56 -27.75
C LEU A 253 7.10 -2.14 -27.54
N GLU A 254 8.06 -2.85 -28.14
CA GLU A 254 9.50 -2.54 -28.07
C GLU A 254 9.78 -1.13 -28.61
N LYS A 255 9.15 -0.73 -29.71
CA LYS A 255 9.26 0.63 -30.25
C LYS A 255 8.86 1.67 -29.19
N TRP A 256 7.73 1.48 -28.52
CA TRP A 256 7.24 2.44 -27.53
C TRP A 256 8.05 2.44 -26.22
N VAL A 257 8.50 1.29 -25.76
CA VAL A 257 9.32 1.17 -24.55
C VAL A 257 10.70 1.77 -24.75
N ASN A 258 11.32 1.58 -25.95
CA ASN A 258 12.66 2.10 -26.25
C ASN A 258 12.67 3.54 -26.78
N ALA A 259 11.51 4.17 -26.96
CA ALA A 259 11.40 5.53 -27.48
C ALA A 259 12.00 6.55 -26.48
N LYS A 260 13.07 7.24 -26.88
CA LYS A 260 13.72 8.29 -26.06
C LYS A 260 12.94 9.59 -26.06
N SER A 261 12.09 9.81 -27.05
CA SER A 261 11.21 11.00 -27.17
C SER A 261 9.89 10.53 -27.77
N PHE A 262 8.79 10.94 -27.18
CA PHE A 262 7.44 10.58 -27.60
C PHE A 262 6.41 11.62 -27.17
N ASP A 263 5.31 11.70 -27.92
CA ASP A 263 4.11 12.36 -27.40
C ASP A 263 3.45 11.47 -26.35
N ARG A 264 3.13 12.07 -25.19
CA ARG A 264 2.60 11.34 -24.04
C ARG A 264 1.26 10.67 -24.36
N GLU A 265 0.35 11.40 -24.96
CA GLU A 265 -1.00 10.93 -25.26
C GLU A 265 -0.97 9.86 -26.36
N GLU A 266 -0.10 10.01 -27.35
CA GLU A 266 0.09 9.03 -28.42
C GLU A 266 0.63 7.71 -27.87
N LYS A 267 1.63 7.75 -26.98
CA LYS A 267 2.19 6.54 -26.34
C LYS A 267 1.13 5.83 -25.51
N ILE A 268 0.39 6.55 -24.67
CA ILE A 268 -0.67 5.97 -23.83
C ILE A 268 -1.73 5.30 -24.72
N ALA A 269 -2.21 6.00 -25.75
CA ALA A 269 -3.23 5.46 -26.64
C ALA A 269 -2.76 4.20 -27.38
N ALA A 270 -1.53 4.20 -27.90
CA ALA A 270 -0.97 3.07 -28.64
C ALA A 270 -0.75 1.84 -27.74
N VAL A 271 -0.15 2.02 -26.57
CA VAL A 271 0.12 0.92 -25.63
C VAL A 271 -1.19 0.37 -25.06
N THR A 272 -2.15 1.23 -24.69
CA THR A 272 -3.47 0.79 -24.21
C THR A 272 -4.21 -0.01 -25.29
N ARG A 273 -4.15 0.41 -26.56
CA ARG A 273 -4.71 -0.35 -27.68
C ARG A 273 -4.09 -1.75 -27.77
N LEU A 274 -2.75 -1.85 -27.70
CA LEU A 274 -2.05 -3.14 -27.70
C LEU A 274 -2.47 -4.01 -26.50
N TYR A 275 -2.59 -3.45 -25.31
CA TYR A 275 -3.09 -4.18 -24.13
C TYR A 275 -4.49 -4.76 -24.37
N ASN A 276 -5.39 -3.99 -25.02
CA ASN A 276 -6.74 -4.44 -25.35
C ASN A 276 -6.72 -5.56 -26.41
N GLU A 277 -5.93 -5.42 -27.45
CA GLU A 277 -5.80 -6.42 -28.51
C GLU A 277 -5.23 -7.76 -28.01
N ILE A 278 -4.29 -7.70 -27.04
CA ILE A 278 -3.69 -8.88 -26.39
C ILE A 278 -4.65 -9.46 -25.34
N GLY A 279 -5.57 -8.66 -24.79
CA GLY A 279 -6.52 -9.09 -23.76
C GLY A 279 -6.01 -8.91 -22.32
N ILE A 280 -5.04 -8.01 -22.12
CA ILE A 280 -4.42 -7.74 -20.82
C ILE A 280 -5.44 -7.23 -19.80
N ASP A 281 -6.44 -6.44 -20.23
CA ASP A 281 -7.54 -5.97 -19.39
C ASP A 281 -8.27 -7.11 -18.65
N LYS A 282 -8.61 -8.18 -19.40
CA LYS A 282 -9.28 -9.37 -18.87
C LYS A 282 -8.36 -10.19 -17.95
N MET A 283 -7.09 -10.31 -18.32
CA MET A 283 -6.10 -11.02 -17.50
C MET A 283 -5.91 -10.33 -16.14
N ALA A 284 -5.77 -9.01 -16.14
CA ALA A 284 -5.62 -8.23 -14.91
C ALA A 284 -6.87 -8.33 -14.02
N GLN A 285 -8.07 -8.15 -14.59
CA GLN A 285 -9.32 -8.30 -13.86
C GLN A 285 -9.49 -9.70 -13.26
N ALA A 286 -9.14 -10.76 -14.01
CA ALA A 286 -9.18 -12.13 -13.51
C ALA A 286 -8.19 -12.34 -12.36
N LYS A 287 -6.97 -11.77 -12.44
CA LYS A 287 -5.96 -11.85 -11.38
C LYS A 287 -6.38 -11.12 -10.11
N ILE A 288 -6.95 -9.93 -10.25
CA ILE A 288 -7.53 -9.15 -9.14
C ILE A 288 -8.64 -9.95 -8.46
N ALA A 289 -9.58 -10.47 -9.24
CA ALA A 289 -10.68 -11.29 -8.72
C ALA A 289 -10.17 -12.55 -8.01
N TYR A 290 -9.15 -13.21 -8.55
CA TYR A 290 -8.53 -14.39 -7.93
C TYR A 290 -8.03 -14.09 -6.50
N TYR A 291 -7.22 -13.05 -6.32
CA TYR A 291 -6.68 -12.71 -5.00
C TYR A 291 -7.78 -12.26 -4.05
N PHE A 292 -8.76 -11.51 -4.53
CA PHE A 292 -9.90 -11.10 -3.71
C PHE A 292 -10.72 -12.32 -3.23
N GLU A 293 -10.97 -13.31 -4.09
CA GLU A 293 -11.67 -14.54 -3.70
C GLU A 293 -10.82 -15.41 -2.75
N GLN A 294 -9.47 -15.46 -2.94
CA GLN A 294 -8.61 -16.15 -1.98
C GLN A 294 -8.69 -15.49 -0.59
N SER A 295 -8.75 -14.15 -0.54
CA SER A 295 -8.86 -13.44 0.73
C SER A 295 -10.10 -13.86 1.54
N LYS A 296 -11.24 -14.03 0.88
CA LYS A 296 -12.48 -14.44 1.55
C LYS A 296 -12.34 -15.78 2.30
N LYS A 297 -11.64 -16.76 1.70
CA LYS A 297 -11.42 -18.07 2.33
C LYS A 297 -10.69 -17.94 3.68
N TYR A 298 -9.70 -17.06 3.76
CA TYR A 298 -8.98 -16.83 5.00
C TYR A 298 -9.83 -16.10 6.05
N LEU A 299 -10.64 -15.13 5.64
CA LEU A 299 -11.55 -14.46 6.57
C LEU A 299 -12.67 -15.40 7.05
N ASP A 300 -13.17 -16.29 6.19
CA ASP A 300 -14.16 -17.29 6.56
C ASP A 300 -13.62 -18.28 7.60
N ALA A 301 -12.32 -18.61 7.55
CA ALA A 301 -11.64 -19.49 8.49
C ALA A 301 -11.47 -18.89 9.89
N VAL A 302 -11.53 -17.56 10.06
CA VAL A 302 -11.44 -16.90 11.37
C VAL A 302 -12.63 -17.30 12.26
N GLN A 303 -12.35 -17.72 13.49
CA GLN A 303 -13.34 -18.30 14.42
C GLN A 303 -14.03 -17.24 15.29
N VAL A 304 -14.78 -16.34 14.64
CA VAL A 304 -15.65 -15.36 15.30
C VAL A 304 -17.04 -15.37 14.67
N PRO A 305 -18.10 -14.92 15.36
CA PRO A 305 -19.44 -14.81 14.78
C PRO A 305 -19.43 -14.02 13.46
N ALA A 306 -20.30 -14.42 12.51
CA ALA A 306 -20.35 -13.83 11.17
C ALA A 306 -20.56 -12.29 11.20
N GLU A 307 -21.39 -11.85 12.15
CA GLU A 307 -21.71 -10.43 12.35
C GLU A 307 -20.46 -9.61 12.68
N ARG A 308 -19.48 -10.19 13.34
CA ARG A 308 -18.21 -9.51 13.66
C ARG A 308 -17.32 -9.32 12.44
N LYS A 309 -17.44 -10.18 11.43
CA LYS A 309 -16.66 -10.10 10.18
C LYS A 309 -17.24 -9.08 9.17
N GLU A 310 -18.54 -8.76 9.27
CA GLU A 310 -19.24 -7.95 8.27
C GLU A 310 -18.56 -6.63 7.95
N GLU A 311 -18.12 -5.90 8.98
CA GLU A 311 -17.53 -4.58 8.76
C GLU A 311 -16.17 -4.67 8.05
N LEU A 312 -15.35 -5.66 8.40
CA LEU A 312 -14.08 -5.92 7.72
C LEU A 312 -14.32 -6.36 6.26
N GLN A 313 -15.34 -7.20 6.01
CA GLN A 313 -15.73 -7.58 4.65
C GLN A 313 -16.19 -6.39 3.81
N LYS A 314 -17.05 -5.54 4.37
CA LYS A 314 -17.53 -4.31 3.72
C LYS A 314 -16.36 -3.36 3.40
N TYR A 315 -15.43 -3.21 4.34
CA TYR A 315 -14.26 -2.38 4.14
C TYR A 315 -13.34 -2.91 3.03
N ALA A 316 -13.06 -4.21 3.02
CA ALA A 316 -12.29 -4.85 1.96
C ALA A 316 -12.96 -4.70 0.58
N GLN A 317 -14.29 -4.91 0.49
CA GLN A 317 -15.04 -4.67 -0.75
C GLN A 317 -14.97 -3.21 -1.21
N ARG A 318 -15.02 -2.25 -0.27
CA ARG A 318 -14.89 -0.81 -0.56
C ARG A 318 -13.51 -0.45 -1.09
N MET A 319 -12.45 -1.07 -0.53
CA MET A 319 -11.08 -0.92 -1.04
C MET A 319 -10.96 -1.35 -2.50
N MET A 320 -11.67 -2.40 -2.91
CA MET A 320 -11.64 -2.93 -4.28
C MET A 320 -12.53 -2.14 -5.25
N LYS A 321 -13.67 -1.61 -4.80
CA LYS A 321 -14.63 -0.94 -5.69
C LYS A 321 -14.22 0.47 -6.11
N ARG A 322 -13.25 1.08 -5.43
CA ARG A 322 -12.70 2.43 -5.65
C ARG A 322 -13.54 3.32 -6.60
N LYS A 323 -14.68 3.74 -6.13
CA LYS A 323 -15.44 4.85 -6.67
C LYS A 323 -15.19 6.05 -5.74
N TYR A 324 -14.08 6.74 -5.93
CA TYR A 324 -13.81 7.99 -5.20
C TYR A 324 -13.03 8.93 -6.12
#